data_b19ba5cdd2c468328dba85ef7cffd0d0
#
_entry.id   b19ba5cdd2c468328dba85ef7cffd0d0
#
_cell.length_a   1.000
_cell.length_b   1.000
_cell.length_c   1.000
_cell.angle_alpha   90.00
_cell.angle_beta   90.00
_cell.angle_gamma   90.00
#
_symmetry.space_group_name_H-M   'P 1'
#
loop_
_entity.id
_entity.type
_entity.pdbx_description
1 polymer ?
#
loop_
_entity_poly.entity_id
_entity_poly.type
_entity_poly.pdbx_seq_one_letter_code
_entity_poly.pdbx_strand_id
1 'polypeptide(L)'
;MTTRPACIRIAHGKAKVLYMQVRYGEFVMEKIVRQSMLYDFYGELLTEHQKSVYEDVVNNDMSYSEIARLNNISRQGVYDMVRRCDKILEEYEEKLMLVHKFMKAQEQVQKIKECADELKAINSDERLAGRIEDIVNYSDKILEDF
;
A
#
# COMPACT_ATOMS: atom_id res chain seq x y z
N MET A 1 23.47 11.16 -7.56
CA MET A 1 22.13 11.79 -7.44
C MET A 1 21.20 10.78 -6.84
N THR A 2 20.91 10.92 -5.57
CA THR A 2 20.09 9.97 -4.78
C THR A 2 18.61 10.36 -4.95
N THR A 3 17.89 9.61 -5.78
CA THR A 3 16.43 9.69 -5.88
C THR A 3 15.81 9.21 -4.57
N ARG A 4 15.13 10.09 -3.87
CA ARG A 4 14.34 9.76 -2.67
C ARG A 4 13.19 8.82 -3.06
N PRO A 5 12.95 7.74 -2.33
CA PRO A 5 11.81 6.85 -2.60
C PRO A 5 10.50 7.56 -2.29
N ALA A 6 9.49 7.33 -3.14
CA ALA A 6 8.14 7.82 -2.93
C ALA A 6 7.51 7.17 -1.70
N CYS A 7 6.92 7.99 -0.82
CA CYS A 7 6.19 7.54 0.37
C CYS A 7 4.74 7.24 -0.01
N ILE A 8 4.31 6.01 0.21
CA ILE A 8 2.89 5.66 0.12
C ILE A 8 2.26 5.87 1.51
N ARG A 9 1.28 6.73 1.58
CA ARG A 9 0.50 6.98 2.80
C ARG A 9 -0.75 6.10 2.73
N ILE A 10 -0.77 5.01 3.50
CA ILE A 10 -1.95 4.17 3.65
C ILE A 10 -2.88 4.87 4.64
N ALA A 11 -4.09 5.21 4.20
CA ALA A 11 -5.09 5.88 5.01
C ALA A 11 -5.76 4.88 5.96
N HIS A 12 -5.71 5.15 7.19
CA HIS A 12 -6.38 4.79 8.43
C HIS A 12 -5.45 4.17 9.48
N GLY A 13 -5.09 5.02 10.42
CA GLY A 13 -4.44 4.65 11.69
C GLY A 13 -2.92 4.54 11.61
N LYS A 14 -2.24 5.53 12.20
CA LYS A 14 -0.79 5.65 12.44
C LYS A 14 0.10 5.07 11.34
N ALA A 15 0.27 5.88 10.28
CA ALA A 15 1.08 5.57 9.13
C ALA A 15 2.51 5.16 9.52
N LYS A 16 2.84 3.90 9.39
CA LYS A 16 4.22 3.49 9.12
C LYS A 16 4.51 3.92 7.69
N VAL A 17 5.43 4.88 7.54
CA VAL A 17 5.97 5.25 6.22
C VAL A 17 6.76 4.05 5.72
N LEU A 18 6.18 3.31 4.81
CA LEU A 18 6.81 2.16 4.19
C LEU A 18 7.57 2.63 2.96
N TYR A 19 8.90 2.45 2.96
CA TYR A 19 9.74 2.74 1.80
C TYR A 19 9.62 1.60 0.79
N MET A 20 9.03 1.88 -0.36
CA MET A 20 9.12 0.99 -1.53
C MET A 20 10.42 1.30 -2.28
N GLN A 21 11.32 0.31 -2.33
CA GLN A 21 12.48 0.38 -3.21
C GLN A 21 12.07 -0.13 -4.59
N VAL A 22 11.76 0.80 -5.50
CA VAL A 22 11.52 0.47 -6.91
C VAL A 22 12.87 0.17 -7.54
N ARG A 23 13.18 -1.10 -7.75
CA ARG A 23 14.23 -1.52 -8.67
C ARG A 23 13.58 -1.82 -10.02
N TYR A 24 14.12 -1.25 -11.08
CA TYR A 24 13.68 -1.50 -12.44
C TYR A 24 13.50 -3.01 -12.69
N GLY A 25 12.24 -3.44 -12.91
CA GLY A 25 11.90 -4.75 -13.44
C GLY A 25 11.32 -5.79 -12.48
N GLU A 26 11.50 -5.69 -11.14
CA GLU A 26 10.89 -6.62 -10.18
C GLU A 26 10.44 -5.87 -8.91
N PHE A 27 9.13 -5.89 -8.66
CA PHE A 27 8.56 -5.43 -7.39
C PHE A 27 8.83 -6.47 -6.32
N VAL A 28 9.91 -6.34 -5.58
CA VAL A 28 10.12 -7.10 -4.34
C VAL A 28 9.50 -6.30 -3.21
N MET A 29 8.27 -6.67 -2.86
CA MET A 29 7.56 -6.10 -1.72
C MET A 29 7.93 -6.86 -0.46
N GLU A 30 8.33 -6.18 0.61
CA GLU A 30 8.50 -6.83 1.91
C GLU A 30 7.21 -7.51 2.35
N LYS A 31 7.31 -8.68 2.98
CA LYS A 31 6.16 -9.49 3.37
C LYS A 31 5.11 -8.70 4.15
N ILE A 32 5.53 -7.89 5.11
CA ILE A 32 4.62 -7.11 5.97
C ILE A 32 3.85 -6.05 5.17
N VAL A 33 4.50 -5.44 4.16
CA VAL A 33 3.87 -4.46 3.26
C VAL A 33 2.78 -5.13 2.44
N ARG A 34 3.10 -6.29 1.87
CA ARG A 34 2.14 -7.06 1.09
C ARG A 34 0.95 -7.49 1.95
N GLN A 35 1.19 -7.96 3.17
CA GLN A 35 0.14 -8.32 4.12
C GLN A 35 -0.76 -7.13 4.45
N SER A 36 -0.18 -5.94 4.70
CA SER A 36 -0.94 -4.72 4.97
C SER A 36 -1.82 -4.34 3.78
N MET A 37 -1.27 -4.34 2.56
CA MET A 37 -2.04 -4.01 1.36
C MET A 37 -3.17 -5.02 1.11
N LEU A 38 -2.92 -6.31 1.25
CA LEU A 38 -3.96 -7.33 1.11
C LEU A 38 -5.07 -7.15 2.15
N TYR A 39 -4.69 -6.78 3.38
CA TYR A 39 -5.65 -6.50 4.44
C TYR A 39 -6.49 -5.26 4.15
N ASP A 40 -5.88 -4.19 3.65
CA ASP A 40 -6.60 -2.96 3.29
C ASP A 40 -7.66 -3.20 2.21
N PHE A 41 -7.38 -4.06 1.23
CA PHE A 41 -8.30 -4.35 0.13
C PHE A 41 -9.32 -5.45 0.45
N TYR A 42 -8.95 -6.44 1.24
CA TYR A 42 -9.73 -7.66 1.43
C TYR A 42 -10.03 -8.00 2.88
N GLY A 43 -9.56 -7.22 3.84
CA GLY A 43 -9.73 -7.49 5.27
C GLY A 43 -11.19 -7.59 5.71
N GLU A 44 -12.09 -6.83 5.05
CA GLU A 44 -13.53 -6.90 5.30
C GLU A 44 -14.17 -8.26 4.90
N LEU A 45 -13.47 -9.08 4.15
CA LEU A 45 -13.91 -10.44 3.76
C LEU A 45 -13.48 -11.51 4.78
N LEU A 46 -12.68 -11.16 5.78
CA LEU A 46 -12.35 -12.00 6.91
C LEU A 46 -13.48 -12.00 7.95
N THR A 47 -13.54 -13.06 8.76
CA THR A 47 -14.44 -13.03 9.93
C THR A 47 -13.94 -12.04 10.97
N GLU A 48 -14.81 -11.49 11.82
CA GLU A 48 -14.46 -10.51 12.85
C GLU A 48 -13.28 -10.96 13.71
N HIS A 49 -13.26 -12.23 14.11
CA HIS A 49 -12.15 -12.77 14.91
C HIS A 49 -10.83 -12.86 14.13
N GLN A 50 -10.87 -13.27 12.86
CA GLN A 50 -9.71 -13.28 11.96
C GLN A 50 -9.19 -11.88 11.73
N LYS A 51 -10.10 -10.93 11.46
CA LYS A 51 -9.80 -9.51 11.24
C LYS A 51 -9.07 -8.92 12.43
N SER A 52 -9.63 -9.07 13.65
CA SER A 52 -9.02 -8.56 14.89
C SER A 52 -7.62 -9.11 15.12
N VAL A 53 -7.42 -10.42 15.02
CA VAL A 53 -6.10 -11.05 15.22
C VAL A 53 -5.10 -10.65 14.13
N TYR A 54 -5.54 -10.55 12.88
CA TYR A 54 -4.68 -10.21 11.75
C TYR A 54 -4.25 -8.73 11.80
N GLU A 55 -5.18 -7.84 12.16
CA GLU A 55 -4.92 -6.41 12.34
C GLU A 55 -3.89 -6.15 13.45
N ASP A 56 -4.00 -6.87 14.58
CA ASP A 56 -3.04 -6.77 15.66
C ASP A 56 -1.62 -7.13 15.23
N VAL A 57 -1.46 -8.10 14.33
CA VAL A 57 -0.15 -8.48 13.78
C VAL A 57 0.37 -7.46 12.78
N VAL A 58 -0.48 -7.04 11.83
CA VAL A 58 -0.04 -6.29 10.64
C VAL A 58 0.02 -4.79 10.90
N ASN A 59 -0.95 -4.24 11.63
CA ASN A 59 -1.09 -2.80 11.84
C ASN A 59 -0.63 -2.35 13.23
N ASN A 60 -0.77 -3.20 14.25
CA ASN A 60 -0.47 -2.86 15.63
C ASN A 60 0.91 -3.35 16.10
N ASP A 61 1.70 -4.02 15.24
CA ASP A 61 3.02 -4.59 15.56
C ASP A 61 3.04 -5.49 16.81
N MET A 62 1.92 -6.12 17.15
CA MET A 62 1.84 -6.96 18.33
C MET A 62 2.52 -8.32 18.10
N SER A 63 3.23 -8.79 19.10
CA SER A 63 3.81 -10.14 19.05
C SER A 63 2.73 -11.23 19.16
N TYR A 64 2.95 -12.37 18.54
CA TYR A 64 2.03 -13.51 18.64
C TYR A 64 1.77 -13.95 20.10
N SER A 65 2.72 -13.71 21.00
CA SER A 65 2.58 -14.03 22.42
C SER A 65 1.65 -13.05 23.14
N GLU A 66 1.64 -11.78 22.76
CA GLU A 66 0.71 -10.78 23.30
C GLU A 66 -0.71 -11.04 22.82
N ILE A 67 -0.87 -11.26 21.50
CA ILE A 67 -2.17 -11.60 20.91
C ILE A 67 -2.75 -12.88 21.52
N ALA A 68 -1.91 -13.91 21.71
CA ALA A 68 -2.30 -15.17 22.34
C ALA A 68 -2.88 -14.97 23.74
N ARG A 69 -2.23 -14.08 24.53
CA ARG A 69 -2.73 -13.74 25.89
C ARG A 69 -4.04 -12.98 25.87
N LEU A 70 -4.16 -11.99 24.98
CA LEU A 70 -5.37 -11.16 24.85
C LEU A 70 -6.59 -11.99 24.40
N ASN A 71 -6.37 -12.91 23.47
CA ASN A 71 -7.44 -13.72 22.89
C ASN A 71 -7.64 -15.07 23.61
N ASN A 72 -6.87 -15.35 24.68
CA ASN A 72 -6.92 -16.59 25.43
C ASN A 72 -6.76 -17.85 24.55
N ILE A 73 -5.83 -17.80 23.59
CA ILE A 73 -5.46 -18.89 22.68
C ILE A 73 -3.96 -19.16 22.77
N SER A 74 -3.49 -20.25 22.18
CA SER A 74 -2.05 -20.55 22.14
C SER A 74 -1.33 -19.65 21.12
N ARG A 75 -0.03 -19.40 21.34
CA ARG A 75 0.82 -18.71 20.36
C ARG A 75 0.81 -19.42 19.00
N GLN A 76 0.79 -20.77 19.02
CA GLN A 76 0.66 -21.56 17.79
C GLN A 76 -0.70 -21.31 17.11
N GLY A 77 -1.78 -21.18 17.87
CA GLY A 77 -3.11 -20.83 17.37
C GLY A 77 -3.14 -19.48 16.65
N VAL A 78 -2.45 -18.46 17.19
CA VAL A 78 -2.28 -17.17 16.50
C VAL A 78 -1.52 -17.34 15.19
N TYR A 79 -0.39 -18.04 15.21
CA TYR A 79 0.42 -18.30 14.00
C TYR A 79 -0.41 -19.00 12.92
N ASP A 80 -1.15 -20.04 13.26
CA ASP A 80 -1.96 -20.80 12.32
C ASP A 80 -3.13 -19.97 11.78
N MET A 81 -3.67 -19.08 12.59
CA MET A 81 -4.72 -18.14 12.18
C MET A 81 -4.19 -17.12 11.17
N VAL A 82 -3.08 -16.46 11.49
CA VAL A 82 -2.43 -15.50 10.58
C VAL A 82 -2.10 -16.16 9.24
N ARG A 83 -1.52 -17.36 9.26
CA ARG A 83 -1.20 -18.12 8.05
C ARG A 83 -2.45 -18.45 7.20
N ARG A 84 -3.58 -18.76 7.85
CA ARG A 84 -4.85 -18.98 7.15
C ARG A 84 -5.40 -17.70 6.56
N CYS A 85 -5.32 -16.57 7.27
CA CYS A 85 -5.71 -15.27 6.76
C CYS A 85 -4.86 -14.87 5.54
N ASP A 86 -3.53 -15.01 5.64
CA ASP A 86 -2.63 -14.78 4.50
C ASP A 86 -3.11 -15.53 3.25
N LYS A 87 -3.43 -16.83 3.40
CA LYS A 87 -3.88 -17.66 2.29
C LYS A 87 -5.22 -17.18 1.72
N ILE A 88 -6.18 -16.84 2.56
CA ILE A 88 -7.49 -16.32 2.13
C ILE A 88 -7.33 -15.02 1.35
N LEU A 89 -6.53 -14.08 1.87
CA LEU A 89 -6.32 -12.78 1.23
C LEU A 89 -5.58 -12.92 -0.11
N GLU A 90 -4.58 -13.80 -0.19
CA GLU A 90 -3.89 -14.12 -1.45
C GLU A 90 -4.84 -14.78 -2.47
N GLU A 91 -5.72 -15.68 -2.06
CA GLU A 91 -6.73 -16.27 -2.96
C GLU A 91 -7.70 -15.24 -3.52
N TYR A 92 -8.04 -14.19 -2.76
CA TYR A 92 -8.81 -13.06 -3.28
C TYR A 92 -8.00 -12.24 -4.27
N GLU A 93 -6.73 -11.94 -3.97
CA GLU A 93 -5.87 -11.20 -4.89
C GLU A 93 -5.62 -11.96 -6.19
N GLU A 94 -5.40 -13.28 -6.16
CA GLU A 94 -5.28 -14.12 -7.36
C GLU A 94 -6.50 -14.02 -8.29
N LYS A 95 -7.70 -13.84 -7.74
CA LYS A 95 -8.95 -13.76 -8.51
C LYS A 95 -9.30 -12.35 -8.96
N LEU A 96 -9.09 -11.35 -8.11
CA LEU A 96 -9.59 -9.99 -8.30
C LEU A 96 -8.51 -9.02 -8.78
N MET A 97 -7.25 -9.27 -8.39
CA MET A 97 -6.08 -8.47 -8.76
C MET A 97 -6.21 -6.98 -8.40
N LEU A 98 -6.89 -6.63 -7.30
CA LEU A 98 -7.14 -5.23 -6.95
C LEU A 98 -5.87 -4.52 -6.49
N VAL A 99 -5.04 -5.17 -5.66
CA VAL A 99 -3.74 -4.63 -5.23
C VAL A 99 -2.83 -4.42 -6.44
N HIS A 100 -2.76 -5.40 -7.35
CA HIS A 100 -1.96 -5.29 -8.56
C HIS A 100 -2.43 -4.13 -9.45
N LYS A 101 -3.74 -4.01 -9.69
CA LYS A 101 -4.33 -2.93 -10.51
C LYS A 101 -4.08 -1.57 -9.89
N PHE A 102 -4.22 -1.47 -8.58
CA PHE A 102 -3.96 -0.27 -7.81
C PHE A 102 -2.51 0.19 -7.94
N MET A 103 -1.55 -0.70 -7.69
CA MET A 103 -0.12 -0.40 -7.83
C MET A 103 0.24 0.04 -9.25
N LYS A 104 -0.35 -0.63 -10.25
CA LYS A 104 -0.15 -0.27 -11.65
C LYS A 104 -0.72 1.12 -11.97
N ALA A 105 -1.88 1.46 -11.42
CA ALA A 105 -2.47 2.79 -11.59
C ALA A 105 -1.59 3.88 -10.95
N GLN A 106 -1.10 3.66 -9.73
CA GLN A 106 -0.16 4.56 -9.07
C GLN A 106 1.11 4.80 -9.90
N GLU A 107 1.70 3.73 -10.45
CA GLU A 107 2.88 3.85 -11.31
C GLU A 107 2.60 4.72 -12.54
N GLN A 108 1.43 4.56 -13.18
CA GLN A 108 1.06 5.37 -14.33
C GLN A 108 0.84 6.84 -13.97
N VAL A 109 0.18 7.12 -12.86
CA VAL A 109 -0.03 8.49 -12.37
C VAL A 109 1.29 9.15 -12.03
N GLN A 110 2.23 8.41 -11.41
CA GLN A 110 3.57 8.91 -11.12
C GLN A 110 4.33 9.29 -12.40
N LYS A 111 4.23 8.48 -13.46
CA LYS A 111 4.83 8.80 -14.77
C LYS A 111 4.20 10.03 -15.42
N ILE A 112 2.87 10.20 -15.29
CA ILE A 112 2.17 11.41 -15.80
C ILE A 112 2.70 12.65 -15.08
N LYS A 113 2.87 12.56 -13.76
CA LYS A 113 3.43 13.65 -12.96
C LYS A 113 4.86 14.00 -13.39
N GLU A 114 5.72 12.99 -13.54
CA GLU A 114 7.11 13.19 -13.98
C GLU A 114 7.18 13.89 -15.35
N CYS A 115 6.34 13.46 -16.33
CA CYS A 115 6.24 14.11 -17.63
C CYS A 115 5.76 15.57 -17.50
N ALA A 116 4.78 15.84 -16.63
CA ALA A 116 4.30 17.20 -16.41
C ALA A 116 5.37 18.09 -15.77
N ASP A 117 6.13 17.58 -14.80
CA ASP A 117 7.24 18.30 -14.18
C ASP A 117 8.37 18.59 -15.19
N GLU A 118 8.70 17.66 -16.09
CA GLU A 118 9.65 17.89 -17.18
C GLU A 118 9.14 18.98 -18.14
N LEU A 119 7.87 18.94 -18.53
CA LEU A 119 7.25 19.98 -19.36
C LEU A 119 7.28 21.34 -18.68
N LYS A 120 7.01 21.40 -17.37
CA LYS A 120 7.08 22.61 -16.56
C LYS A 120 8.49 23.22 -16.58
N ALA A 121 9.54 22.38 -16.54
CA ALA A 121 10.93 22.82 -16.54
C ALA A 121 11.38 23.44 -17.87
N ILE A 122 10.81 23.03 -19.01
CA ILE A 122 11.18 23.52 -20.35
C ILE A 122 10.18 24.51 -20.94
N ASN A 123 9.02 24.68 -20.30
CA ASN A 123 7.95 25.55 -20.81
C ASN A 123 8.29 27.02 -20.61
N SER A 124 8.19 27.81 -21.70
CA SER A 124 8.35 29.27 -21.72
C SER A 124 7.04 29.98 -22.06
N ASP A 125 5.94 29.27 -22.30
CA ASP A 125 4.63 29.87 -22.63
C ASP A 125 3.76 29.94 -21.37
N GLU A 126 3.51 31.14 -20.89
CA GLU A 126 2.67 31.41 -19.71
C GLU A 126 1.25 30.85 -19.84
N ARG A 127 0.71 30.71 -21.05
CA ARG A 127 -0.64 30.17 -21.28
C ARG A 127 -0.70 28.68 -21.03
N LEU A 128 0.41 27.96 -21.19
CA LEU A 128 0.53 26.54 -20.89
C LEU A 128 0.89 26.26 -19.44
N ALA A 129 1.54 27.19 -18.78
CA ALA A 129 2.02 27.00 -17.40
C ALA A 129 0.89 26.60 -16.45
N GLY A 130 -0.27 27.27 -16.51
CA GLY A 130 -1.42 26.92 -15.69
C GLY A 130 -1.97 25.51 -15.95
N ARG A 131 -1.98 25.07 -17.22
CA ARG A 131 -2.44 23.71 -17.55
C ARG A 131 -1.49 22.62 -17.09
N ILE A 132 -0.20 22.87 -17.18
CA ILE A 132 0.82 21.95 -16.66
C ILE A 132 0.70 21.85 -15.14
N GLU A 133 0.50 22.97 -14.45
CA GLU A 133 0.26 22.99 -13.00
C GLU A 133 -1.00 22.21 -12.61
N ASP A 134 -2.10 22.35 -13.37
CA ASP A 134 -3.32 21.59 -13.16
C ASP A 134 -3.05 20.07 -13.23
N ILE A 135 -2.25 19.60 -14.22
CA ILE A 135 -1.90 18.18 -14.37
C ILE A 135 -1.09 17.68 -13.16
N VAL A 136 -0.12 18.46 -12.69
CA VAL A 136 0.68 18.12 -11.49
C VAL A 136 -0.25 18.00 -10.27
N ASN A 137 -1.11 19.01 -10.06
CA ASN A 137 -2.03 19.06 -8.93
C ASN A 137 -3.03 17.89 -8.93
N TYR A 138 -3.58 17.51 -10.10
CA TYR A 138 -4.48 16.37 -10.22
C TYR A 138 -3.73 15.05 -9.97
N SER A 139 -2.50 14.92 -10.46
CA SER A 139 -1.67 13.74 -10.22
C SER A 139 -1.34 13.58 -8.73
N ASP A 140 -0.97 14.69 -8.06
CA ASP A 140 -0.70 14.68 -6.61
C ASP A 140 -1.95 14.30 -5.82
N LYS A 141 -3.10 14.90 -6.16
CA LYS A 141 -4.36 14.56 -5.50
C LYS A 141 -4.73 13.08 -5.66
N ILE A 142 -4.57 12.52 -6.86
CA ILE A 142 -4.82 11.09 -7.07
C ILE A 142 -3.86 10.24 -6.22
N LEU A 143 -2.57 10.61 -6.14
CA LEU A 143 -1.58 9.86 -5.36
C LEU A 143 -1.76 10.01 -3.83
N GLU A 144 -2.40 11.10 -3.37
CA GLU A 144 -2.76 11.31 -1.96
C GLU A 144 -4.01 10.52 -1.54
N ASP A 145 -4.96 10.36 -2.48
CA ASP A 145 -6.22 9.64 -2.25
C ASP A 145 -6.03 8.09 -2.30
N PHE A 146 -4.88 7.64 -2.79
CA PHE A 146 -4.45 6.24 -2.78
C PHE A 146 -3.69 5.89 -1.50
#